data_45e032b2ea161c9e7c98fafe655c6d25
#
_entry.id   45e032b2ea161c9e7c98fafe655c6d25
#
_cell.length_a   1.000
_cell.length_b   1.000
_cell.length_c   1.000
_cell.angle_alpha   90.00
_cell.angle_beta   90.00
_cell.angle_gamma   90.00
#
_symmetry.space_group_name_H-M   'P 1'
#
loop_
_entity.id
_entity.type
_entity.pdbx_description
1 polymer ?
#
loop_
_entity_poly.entity_id
_entity_poly.type
_entity_poly.pdbx_seq_one_letter_code
_entity_poly.pdbx_strand_id
1 'polypeptide(L)'
;MADTKYIFVTGGVVSSLGKGIISSSIGKLLQARGYNITIQKFDPYINIDPGTLNPYEHGECYVTVDGMETDLDLGHYERFTGIQTTRANSLTTGRIYKAVIDKERRGDYLGKTIQVVPHITNEIKRNVKLLGEKNHYDFVITEIGGTIGDIESAPFLEAIRQMKWEMGKNAVSVHLTYIPYLKAAGELKTKPTQHSVKELQSQGIQPDILVLRTEKHLDESIMKKVASFCNVDIDCVVQSEDLPSIYEVPVNMQNQGLDSAILRKLNMPIGETPSLGPWRSFLERRNNAKEEVTIGLVGKYDLQDAYKSIRESLSQAGTYNDHKTVLKFVNSEMINDGNVAESLKGLDGVVICPGFGQRGIEGKITAIKHCRTNNIPTFGICLGMQMMVIEFARNVLGYADANSREMDEKTPHNVIDIMEEQKDITMMGGTMRLGAFDCMLRQGSRVIDIYKQEHIQERHRHRYEFNNRYITEYERHGMQCVGRNPESDLVEIVEIPGLKWFIGTQFHPEYQSTVLHPHPLFLDFIKTAIANKRS
;
A
#
# COMPACT_ATOMS: atom_id res chain seq x y z
N MET A 1 19.29 9.43 26.32
CA MET A 1 18.49 8.70 25.34
C MET A 1 19.46 8.18 24.30
N ALA A 2 19.31 6.96 23.79
CA ALA A 2 20.15 6.49 22.70
C ALA A 2 19.85 7.32 21.45
N ASP A 3 20.88 7.66 20.68
CA ASP A 3 20.71 8.43 19.44
C ASP A 3 19.98 7.57 18.40
N THR A 4 18.98 8.13 17.73
CA THR A 4 18.28 7.49 16.60
C THR A 4 19.26 7.07 15.51
N LYS A 5 19.13 5.86 15.00
CA LYS A 5 19.92 5.31 13.90
C LYS A 5 19.18 5.45 12.58
N TYR A 6 19.91 5.71 11.51
CA TYR A 6 19.36 5.97 10.19
C TYR A 6 19.85 4.92 9.18
N ILE A 7 18.91 4.32 8.45
CA ILE A 7 19.18 3.33 7.41
C ILE A 7 18.68 3.90 6.10
N PHE A 8 19.60 4.13 5.15
CA PHE A 8 19.26 4.62 3.82
C PHE A 8 19.26 3.47 2.83
N VAL A 9 18.12 3.22 2.20
CA VAL A 9 17.93 2.16 1.21
C VAL A 9 17.87 2.76 -0.18
N THR A 10 18.84 2.42 -1.01
CA THR A 10 18.96 2.87 -2.40
C THR A 10 18.91 1.68 -3.36
N GLY A 11 18.63 1.91 -4.63
CA GLY A 11 18.64 0.86 -5.64
C GLY A 11 19.23 1.31 -6.97
N GLY A 12 19.77 0.37 -7.71
CA GLY A 12 20.35 0.64 -9.02
C GLY A 12 20.09 -0.48 -10.02
N VAL A 13 20.54 -0.30 -11.25
CA VAL A 13 20.39 -1.13 -12.43
C VAL A 13 19.00 -1.02 -13.09
N VAL A 14 17.92 -1.35 -12.37
CA VAL A 14 16.53 -1.28 -12.89
C VAL A 14 15.55 -0.85 -11.78
N SER A 15 14.41 -0.34 -12.18
CA SER A 15 13.26 -0.14 -11.28
C SER A 15 12.68 -1.48 -10.79
N SER A 16 11.79 -1.44 -9.80
CA SER A 16 11.07 -2.63 -9.30
C SER A 16 11.96 -3.76 -8.75
N LEU A 17 13.17 -3.42 -8.26
CA LEU A 17 14.07 -4.38 -7.59
C LEU A 17 13.54 -4.90 -6.24
N GLY A 18 12.49 -4.28 -5.70
CA GLY A 18 11.91 -4.65 -4.41
C GLY A 18 12.50 -3.90 -3.22
N LYS A 19 12.93 -2.63 -3.41
CA LYS A 19 13.38 -1.76 -2.32
C LYS A 19 12.36 -1.69 -1.17
N GLY A 20 11.05 -1.51 -1.49
CA GLY A 20 9.96 -1.46 -0.51
C GLY A 20 9.87 -2.74 0.32
N ILE A 21 10.02 -3.90 -0.30
CA ILE A 21 10.00 -5.19 0.39
C ILE A 21 11.23 -5.39 1.28
N ILE A 22 12.41 -4.97 0.82
CA ILE A 22 13.63 -5.03 1.64
C ILE A 22 13.56 -4.04 2.80
N SER A 23 13.10 -2.81 2.59
CA SER A 23 12.88 -1.81 3.64
C SER A 23 11.89 -2.31 4.70
N SER A 24 10.78 -2.91 4.27
CA SER A 24 9.78 -3.55 5.13
C SER A 24 10.37 -4.73 5.90
N SER A 25 11.21 -5.55 5.25
CA SER A 25 11.88 -6.69 5.88
C SER A 25 12.88 -6.25 6.95
N ILE A 26 13.69 -5.23 6.66
CA ILE A 26 14.60 -4.62 7.63
C ILE A 26 13.80 -4.12 8.84
N GLY A 27 12.71 -3.39 8.61
CA GLY A 27 11.82 -2.92 9.66
C GLY A 27 11.28 -4.06 10.52
N LYS A 28 10.77 -5.12 9.88
CA LYS A 28 10.25 -6.30 10.57
C LYS A 28 11.30 -7.02 11.41
N LEU A 29 12.51 -7.18 10.90
CA LEU A 29 13.61 -7.83 11.59
C LEU A 29 14.08 -7.02 12.81
N LEU A 30 14.18 -5.68 12.67
CA LEU A 30 14.53 -4.80 13.79
C LEU A 30 13.44 -4.76 14.86
N GLN A 31 12.15 -4.76 14.47
CA GLN A 31 11.05 -4.92 15.43
C GLN A 31 11.12 -6.24 16.20
N ALA A 32 11.46 -7.34 15.52
CA ALA A 32 11.62 -8.64 16.18
C ALA A 32 12.76 -8.63 17.21
N ARG A 33 13.74 -7.75 17.06
CA ARG A 33 14.81 -7.49 18.05
C ARG A 33 14.39 -6.55 19.19
N GLY A 34 13.13 -6.06 19.16
CA GLY A 34 12.58 -5.17 20.20
C GLY A 34 12.81 -3.69 19.96
N TYR A 35 13.30 -3.29 18.78
CA TYR A 35 13.50 -1.88 18.45
C TYR A 35 12.22 -1.21 17.95
N ASN A 36 12.03 0.05 18.33
CA ASN A 36 11.00 0.93 17.80
C ASN A 36 11.48 1.55 16.49
N ILE A 37 10.74 1.31 15.40
CA ILE A 37 11.16 1.71 14.06
C ILE A 37 10.09 2.52 13.33
N THR A 38 10.53 3.30 12.35
CA THR A 38 9.65 3.84 11.32
C THR A 38 10.31 3.76 9.95
N ILE A 39 9.50 3.79 8.89
CA ILE A 39 9.98 3.72 7.50
C ILE A 39 9.47 4.94 6.74
N GLN A 40 10.35 5.59 5.98
CA GLN A 40 10.02 6.72 5.09
C GLN A 40 10.24 6.33 3.64
N LYS A 41 9.40 6.88 2.76
CA LYS A 41 9.55 6.83 1.31
C LYS A 41 9.88 8.20 0.77
N PHE A 42 10.94 8.32 -0.03
CA PHE A 42 11.28 9.53 -0.76
C PHE A 42 11.15 9.27 -2.26
N ASP A 43 10.19 9.94 -2.89
CA ASP A 43 9.89 9.79 -4.30
C ASP A 43 10.46 10.95 -5.11
N PRO A 44 11.29 10.68 -6.15
CA PRO A 44 11.97 11.71 -6.89
C PRO A 44 11.12 12.46 -7.90
N TYR A 45 9.85 12.06 -8.12
CA TYR A 45 8.96 12.77 -9.04
C TYR A 45 8.54 14.16 -8.51
N ILE A 46 8.21 15.06 -9.46
CA ILE A 46 7.86 16.47 -9.16
C ILE A 46 6.40 16.65 -8.68
N ASN A 47 5.57 15.62 -8.77
CA ASN A 47 4.22 15.69 -8.22
C ASN A 47 4.27 15.95 -6.71
N ILE A 48 3.31 16.72 -6.22
CA ILE A 48 3.18 16.98 -4.77
C ILE A 48 2.81 15.70 -4.03
N ASP A 49 1.92 14.91 -4.62
CA ASP A 49 1.48 13.59 -4.17
C ASP A 49 1.02 12.76 -5.38
N PRO A 50 0.79 11.45 -5.24
CA PRO A 50 0.31 10.59 -6.32
C PRO A 50 -1.20 10.61 -6.52
N GLY A 51 -1.97 11.43 -5.82
CA GLY A 51 -3.44 11.39 -5.82
C GLY A 51 -4.08 11.59 -7.20
N THR A 52 -3.41 12.31 -8.09
CA THR A 52 -3.86 12.55 -9.47
C THR A 52 -3.16 11.66 -10.51
N LEU A 53 -2.26 10.79 -10.08
CA LEU A 53 -1.53 9.92 -10.99
C LEU A 53 -2.39 8.78 -11.51
N ASN A 54 -2.07 8.33 -12.73
CA ASN A 54 -2.76 7.22 -13.35
C ASN A 54 -2.34 5.88 -12.69
N PRO A 55 -3.27 5.05 -12.18
CA PRO A 55 -2.95 3.74 -11.61
C PRO A 55 -2.22 2.78 -12.57
N TYR A 56 -2.32 2.98 -13.88
CA TYR A 56 -1.54 2.20 -14.86
C TYR A 56 -0.04 2.50 -14.83
N GLU A 57 0.35 3.69 -14.37
CA GLU A 57 1.76 4.12 -14.32
C GLU A 57 2.37 3.93 -12.92
N HIS A 58 1.59 4.16 -11.86
CA HIS A 58 2.09 4.22 -10.48
C HIS A 58 1.48 3.18 -9.52
N GLY A 59 0.53 2.35 -10.01
CA GLY A 59 -0.21 1.44 -9.14
C GLY A 59 -1.27 2.15 -8.28
N GLU A 60 -1.65 1.54 -7.15
CA GLU A 60 -2.63 2.13 -6.24
C GLU A 60 -2.06 3.35 -5.51
N CYS A 61 -2.91 4.34 -5.29
CA CYS A 61 -2.61 5.43 -4.38
C CYS A 61 -2.99 4.98 -2.95
N TYR A 62 -1.99 4.88 -2.07
CA TYR A 62 -2.17 4.52 -0.68
C TYR A 62 -2.44 5.76 0.17
N VAL A 63 -3.28 5.65 1.23
CA VAL A 63 -3.61 6.80 2.09
C VAL A 63 -3.16 6.53 3.52
N THR A 64 -2.39 7.46 4.08
CA THR A 64 -1.95 7.42 5.48
C THR A 64 -3.09 7.71 6.46
N VAL A 65 -2.88 7.42 7.75
CA VAL A 65 -3.90 7.66 8.78
C VAL A 65 -4.32 9.13 8.87
N ASP A 66 -3.39 10.06 8.62
CA ASP A 66 -3.62 11.52 8.67
C ASP A 66 -3.97 12.14 7.30
N GLY A 67 -4.37 11.30 6.32
CA GLY A 67 -4.94 11.74 5.04
C GLY A 67 -3.94 12.19 3.99
N MET A 68 -2.72 11.68 4.00
CA MET A 68 -1.78 11.91 2.89
C MET A 68 -1.93 10.82 1.84
N GLU A 69 -2.13 11.22 0.59
CA GLU A 69 -2.02 10.35 -0.58
C GLU A 69 -0.55 10.04 -0.86
N THR A 70 -0.20 8.76 -1.00
CA THR A 70 1.19 8.30 -1.06
C THR A 70 1.36 7.15 -2.04
N ASP A 71 2.61 6.82 -2.33
CA ASP A 71 3.00 5.65 -3.10
C ASP A 71 2.59 4.33 -2.40
N LEU A 72 2.36 3.28 -3.20
CA LEU A 72 1.93 1.95 -2.74
C LEU A 72 2.93 1.27 -1.77
N ASP A 73 4.20 1.68 -1.77
CA ASP A 73 5.22 1.13 -0.88
C ASP A 73 4.89 1.35 0.60
N LEU A 74 4.18 2.45 0.95
CA LEU A 74 3.74 2.65 2.32
C LEU A 74 2.78 1.53 2.78
N GLY A 75 1.97 1.01 1.88
CA GLY A 75 1.17 -0.19 2.15
C GLY A 75 2.03 -1.41 2.48
N HIS A 76 3.16 -1.61 1.82
CA HIS A 76 4.10 -2.68 2.19
C HIS A 76 4.68 -2.46 3.58
N TYR A 77 5.08 -1.22 3.93
CA TYR A 77 5.62 -0.92 5.25
C TYR A 77 4.62 -1.27 6.36
N GLU A 78 3.38 -0.83 6.22
CA GLU A 78 2.33 -1.12 7.21
C GLU A 78 1.97 -2.62 7.26
N ARG A 79 1.82 -3.29 6.12
CA ARG A 79 1.50 -4.72 6.06
C ARG A 79 2.53 -5.59 6.76
N PHE A 80 3.82 -5.26 6.64
CA PHE A 80 4.91 -6.05 7.23
C PHE A 80 5.12 -5.74 8.71
N THR A 81 5.05 -4.47 9.08
CA THR A 81 5.46 -4.01 10.41
C THR A 81 4.28 -3.77 11.36
N GLY A 82 3.07 -3.57 10.84
CA GLY A 82 1.90 -3.20 11.63
C GLY A 82 1.95 -1.75 12.15
N ILE A 83 2.93 -0.93 11.75
CA ILE A 83 2.97 0.49 12.09
C ILE A 83 1.97 1.26 11.24
N GLN A 84 1.40 2.34 11.78
CA GLN A 84 0.62 3.29 11.01
C GLN A 84 1.53 4.38 10.48
N THR A 85 1.43 4.67 9.18
CA THR A 85 2.18 5.75 8.56
C THR A 85 1.37 7.05 8.53
N THR A 86 2.11 8.15 8.51
CA THR A 86 1.59 9.53 8.45
C THR A 86 2.22 10.26 7.27
N ARG A 87 1.78 11.49 7.01
CA ARG A 87 2.40 12.37 5.99
C ARG A 87 3.90 12.59 6.16
N ALA A 88 4.43 12.36 7.36
CA ALA A 88 5.86 12.47 7.62
C ALA A 88 6.65 11.26 7.07
N ASN A 89 5.96 10.17 6.75
CA ASN A 89 6.55 8.95 6.18
C ASN A 89 6.65 8.99 4.64
N SER A 90 6.08 9.98 3.97
CA SER A 90 6.17 10.14 2.51
C SER A 90 6.67 11.53 2.16
N LEU A 91 7.60 11.62 1.24
CA LEU A 91 8.17 12.89 0.79
C LEU A 91 8.47 12.83 -0.70
N THR A 92 7.95 13.79 -1.46
CA THR A 92 8.21 13.93 -2.89
C THR A 92 9.13 15.11 -3.19
N THR A 93 9.82 15.08 -4.32
CA THR A 93 10.58 16.25 -4.82
C THR A 93 9.69 17.49 -4.88
N GLY A 94 8.47 17.36 -5.38
CA GLY A 94 7.51 18.47 -5.49
C GLY A 94 7.22 19.12 -4.14
N ARG A 95 6.98 18.34 -3.09
CA ARG A 95 6.76 18.88 -1.73
C ARG A 95 7.97 19.62 -1.18
N ILE A 96 9.18 19.10 -1.41
CA ILE A 96 10.43 19.74 -0.96
C ILE A 96 10.62 21.07 -1.65
N TYR A 97 10.55 21.09 -2.99
CA TYR A 97 10.74 22.30 -3.77
C TYR A 97 9.67 23.33 -3.45
N LYS A 98 8.40 22.91 -3.35
CA LYS A 98 7.31 23.81 -2.94
C LYS A 98 7.59 24.44 -1.57
N ALA A 99 8.00 23.65 -0.57
CA ALA A 99 8.31 24.16 0.76
C ALA A 99 9.44 25.19 0.76
N VAL A 100 10.50 24.97 -0.04
CA VAL A 100 11.62 25.91 -0.18
C VAL A 100 11.20 27.18 -0.94
N ILE A 101 10.43 27.05 -2.02
CA ILE A 101 9.91 28.18 -2.80
C ILE A 101 8.93 29.01 -1.94
N ASP A 102 8.04 28.38 -1.20
CA ASP A 102 7.11 29.09 -0.30
C ASP A 102 7.87 29.87 0.79
N LYS A 103 8.97 29.34 1.34
CA LYS A 103 9.85 30.04 2.29
C LYS A 103 10.53 31.22 1.63
N GLU A 104 11.02 31.06 0.39
CA GLU A 104 11.63 32.14 -0.38
C GLU A 104 10.63 33.27 -0.61
N ARG A 105 9.41 32.95 -1.07
CA ARG A 105 8.35 33.93 -1.30
C ARG A 105 7.92 34.70 -0.03
N ARG A 106 8.00 34.06 1.15
CA ARG A 106 7.75 34.76 2.44
C ARG A 106 8.93 35.61 2.92
N GLY A 107 10.11 35.51 2.29
CA GLY A 107 11.31 36.22 2.70
C GLY A 107 12.10 35.55 3.83
N ASP A 108 11.84 34.28 4.13
CA ASP A 108 12.47 33.55 5.24
C ASP A 108 14.02 33.44 5.06
N TYR A 109 14.51 33.61 3.84
CA TYR A 109 15.94 33.52 3.53
C TYR A 109 16.65 34.88 3.49
N LEU A 110 15.99 35.97 3.81
CA LEU A 110 16.57 37.29 3.98
C LEU A 110 17.42 37.76 2.75
N GLY A 111 16.90 37.53 1.54
CA GLY A 111 17.52 37.97 0.28
C GLY A 111 18.69 37.11 -0.21
N LYS A 112 18.94 35.94 0.40
CA LYS A 112 19.97 34.99 -0.09
C LYS A 112 19.55 34.35 -1.40
N THR A 113 20.53 34.05 -2.26
CA THR A 113 20.33 33.19 -3.44
C THR A 113 20.01 31.77 -2.99
N ILE A 114 18.90 31.22 -3.46
CA ILE A 114 18.45 29.87 -3.11
C ILE A 114 18.99 28.87 -4.14
N GLN A 115 19.62 27.80 -3.66
CA GLN A 115 20.29 26.76 -4.46
C GLN A 115 19.88 25.38 -3.98
N VAL A 116 20.11 24.36 -4.81
CA VAL A 116 19.87 22.98 -4.41
C VAL A 116 20.68 22.62 -3.16
N VAL A 117 21.98 22.94 -3.18
CA VAL A 117 22.85 22.87 -2.00
C VAL A 117 23.09 24.30 -1.51
N PRO A 118 22.77 24.66 -0.28
CA PRO A 118 22.30 23.81 0.81
C PRO A 118 20.77 23.77 1.03
N HIS A 119 19.96 24.56 0.31
CA HIS A 119 18.58 24.85 0.72
C HIS A 119 17.65 23.63 0.53
N ILE A 120 17.69 22.97 -0.63
CA ILE A 120 16.92 21.75 -0.91
C ILE A 120 17.46 20.59 -0.07
N THR A 121 18.77 20.40 -0.03
CA THR A 121 19.39 19.32 0.77
C THR A 121 19.11 19.46 2.26
N ASN A 122 19.11 20.68 2.80
CA ASN A 122 18.76 20.94 4.20
C ASN A 122 17.27 20.63 4.48
N GLU A 123 16.38 20.94 3.54
CA GLU A 123 14.96 20.60 3.69
C GLU A 123 14.75 19.08 3.67
N ILE A 124 15.46 18.33 2.82
CA ILE A 124 15.47 16.86 2.82
C ILE A 124 15.97 16.34 4.17
N LYS A 125 17.15 16.78 4.62
CA LYS A 125 17.76 16.35 5.90
C LYS A 125 16.83 16.65 7.08
N ARG A 126 16.18 17.80 7.08
CA ARG A 126 15.20 18.17 8.11
C ARG A 126 14.04 17.16 8.18
N ASN A 127 13.50 16.76 7.03
CA ASN A 127 12.40 15.79 6.98
C ASN A 127 12.83 14.40 7.43
N VAL A 128 14.07 13.96 7.13
CA VAL A 128 14.59 12.69 7.67
C VAL A 128 14.69 12.72 9.20
N LYS A 129 15.25 13.80 9.75
CA LYS A 129 15.48 13.96 11.20
C LYS A 129 14.17 14.12 11.99
N LEU A 130 13.16 14.77 11.37
CA LEU A 130 11.91 15.12 12.03
C LEU A 130 11.18 13.93 12.65
N LEU A 131 11.17 12.78 11.98
CA LEU A 131 10.57 11.56 12.52
C LEU A 131 11.36 11.01 13.72
N GLY A 132 12.68 10.96 13.64
CA GLY A 132 13.52 10.49 14.73
C GLY A 132 13.39 11.33 15.99
N GLU A 133 13.31 12.66 15.84
CA GLU A 133 13.24 13.61 16.95
C GLU A 133 11.88 13.61 17.66
N LYS A 134 10.77 13.51 16.91
CA LYS A 134 9.42 13.65 17.48
C LYS A 134 8.91 12.44 18.22
N ASN A 135 9.25 11.23 17.78
CA ASN A 135 8.59 9.99 18.24
C ASN A 135 9.54 9.00 18.92
N HIS A 136 10.78 9.39 19.20
CA HIS A 136 11.77 8.55 19.87
C HIS A 136 11.96 7.17 19.23
N TYR A 137 12.03 7.13 17.89
CA TYR A 137 12.36 5.89 17.18
C TYR A 137 13.84 5.53 17.38
N ASP A 138 14.11 4.23 17.60
CA ASP A 138 15.47 3.71 17.60
C ASP A 138 16.05 3.73 16.18
N PHE A 139 15.20 3.43 15.18
CA PHE A 139 15.59 3.42 13.78
C PHE A 139 14.60 4.20 12.88
N VAL A 140 15.16 4.99 11.98
CA VAL A 140 14.47 5.57 10.83
C VAL A 140 15.04 4.94 9.57
N ILE A 141 14.22 4.19 8.85
CA ILE A 141 14.57 3.56 7.57
C ILE A 141 14.05 4.49 6.47
N THR A 142 14.93 4.98 5.61
CA THR A 142 14.55 5.89 4.51
C THR A 142 14.83 5.21 3.18
N GLU A 143 13.77 4.86 2.45
CA GLU A 143 13.86 4.33 1.10
C GLU A 143 13.89 5.46 0.08
N ILE A 144 14.87 5.43 -0.80
CA ILE A 144 14.98 6.38 -1.92
C ILE A 144 14.37 5.75 -3.17
N GLY A 145 13.33 6.37 -3.69
CA GLY A 145 12.70 6.02 -4.95
C GLY A 145 13.64 6.29 -6.14
N GLY A 146 13.26 5.76 -7.30
CA GLY A 146 14.06 5.83 -8.52
C GLY A 146 15.26 4.88 -8.53
N THR A 147 16.13 5.08 -9.49
CA THR A 147 17.34 4.29 -9.75
C THR A 147 18.57 5.17 -9.61
N ILE A 148 19.66 4.63 -9.07
CA ILE A 148 20.90 5.39 -8.98
C ILE A 148 21.36 5.84 -10.39
N GLY A 149 21.70 7.11 -10.54
CA GLY A 149 22.01 7.75 -11.82
C GLY A 149 20.84 8.55 -12.42
N ASP A 150 19.62 8.41 -11.90
CA ASP A 150 18.50 9.26 -12.29
C ASP A 150 18.72 10.71 -11.82
N ILE A 151 18.52 11.67 -12.72
CA ILE A 151 18.72 13.10 -12.42
C ILE A 151 17.83 13.56 -11.27
N GLU A 152 16.60 13.06 -11.23
CA GLU A 152 15.59 13.41 -10.23
C GLU A 152 16.00 13.00 -8.81
N SER A 153 16.80 11.93 -8.67
CA SER A 153 17.25 11.42 -7.37
C SER A 153 18.46 12.15 -6.81
N ALA A 154 19.18 12.93 -7.62
CA ALA A 154 20.44 13.55 -7.24
C ALA A 154 20.38 14.41 -5.95
N PRO A 155 19.35 15.26 -5.71
CA PRO A 155 19.24 16.03 -4.48
C PRO A 155 19.10 15.17 -3.22
N PHE A 156 18.40 14.02 -3.32
CA PHE A 156 18.25 13.07 -2.22
C PHE A 156 19.58 12.38 -1.91
N LEU A 157 20.30 11.95 -2.94
CA LEU A 157 21.61 11.31 -2.78
C LEU A 157 22.63 12.27 -2.16
N GLU A 158 22.64 13.53 -2.60
CA GLU A 158 23.51 14.54 -2.00
C GLU A 158 23.16 14.77 -0.51
N ALA A 159 21.87 14.83 -0.16
CA ALA A 159 21.44 14.95 1.23
C ALA A 159 21.88 13.74 2.08
N ILE A 160 21.76 12.51 1.55
CA ILE A 160 22.21 11.28 2.24
C ILE A 160 23.72 11.29 2.41
N ARG A 161 24.47 11.69 1.39
CA ARG A 161 25.93 11.81 1.48
C ARG A 161 26.33 12.73 2.62
N GLN A 162 25.69 13.90 2.73
CA GLN A 162 25.92 14.84 3.83
C GLN A 162 25.52 14.24 5.17
N MET A 163 24.35 13.58 5.26
CA MET A 163 23.89 12.97 6.50
C MET A 163 24.79 11.82 6.97
N LYS A 164 25.27 10.98 6.07
CA LYS A 164 26.26 9.93 6.43
C LYS A 164 27.53 10.53 7.02
N TRP A 165 28.00 11.64 6.46
CA TRP A 165 29.16 12.33 7.00
C TRP A 165 28.87 12.98 8.36
N GLU A 166 27.73 13.67 8.51
CA GLU A 166 27.33 14.33 9.76
C GLU A 166 27.08 13.34 10.91
N MET A 167 26.46 12.21 10.61
CA MET A 167 26.00 11.22 11.60
C MET A 167 27.04 10.11 11.87
N GLY A 168 28.02 9.94 11.00
CA GLY A 168 29.07 8.93 11.15
C GLY A 168 28.50 7.53 11.40
N LYS A 169 28.79 6.97 12.56
CA LYS A 169 28.36 5.61 12.96
C LYS A 169 26.85 5.46 13.25
N ASN A 170 26.08 6.53 13.20
CA ASN A 170 24.63 6.49 13.39
C ASN A 170 23.86 6.37 12.06
N ALA A 171 24.56 6.27 10.93
CA ALA A 171 23.95 6.13 9.61
C ALA A 171 24.59 5.01 8.79
N VAL A 172 23.77 4.16 8.18
CA VAL A 172 24.19 3.05 7.32
C VAL A 172 23.44 3.12 5.98
N SER A 173 24.12 2.74 4.88
CA SER A 173 23.52 2.63 3.57
C SER A 173 23.43 1.18 3.12
N VAL A 174 22.23 0.79 2.69
CA VAL A 174 21.91 -0.51 2.07
C VAL A 174 21.62 -0.24 0.60
N HIS A 175 22.36 -0.89 -0.29
CA HIS A 175 22.18 -0.71 -1.72
C HIS A 175 21.70 -2.00 -2.38
N LEU A 176 20.51 -1.94 -2.99
CA LEU A 176 19.97 -3.03 -3.79
C LEU A 176 20.49 -2.94 -5.22
N THR A 177 20.87 -4.07 -5.76
CA THR A 177 21.35 -4.17 -7.13
C THR A 177 20.96 -5.53 -7.74
N TYR A 178 21.21 -5.74 -9.01
CA TYR A 178 20.74 -6.88 -9.76
C TYR A 178 21.88 -7.69 -10.35
N ILE A 179 21.82 -9.00 -10.18
CA ILE A 179 22.70 -9.98 -10.84
C ILE A 179 21.85 -10.80 -11.82
N PRO A 180 21.77 -10.40 -13.10
CA PRO A 180 20.98 -11.12 -14.09
C PRO A 180 21.59 -12.45 -14.46
N TYR A 181 20.73 -13.44 -14.69
CA TYR A 181 21.08 -14.67 -15.36
C TYR A 181 20.84 -14.53 -16.87
N LEU A 182 21.90 -14.57 -17.64
CA LEU A 182 21.82 -14.52 -19.11
C LEU A 182 21.55 -15.92 -19.66
N LYS A 183 20.30 -16.23 -19.98
CA LYS A 183 19.88 -17.57 -20.50
C LYS A 183 20.71 -18.04 -21.68
N ALA A 184 21.01 -17.14 -22.63
CA ALA A 184 21.80 -17.48 -23.83
C ALA A 184 23.26 -17.86 -23.52
N ALA A 185 23.84 -17.27 -22.45
CA ALA A 185 25.21 -17.54 -22.03
C ALA A 185 25.30 -18.61 -20.92
N GLY A 186 24.17 -18.95 -20.30
CA GLY A 186 24.09 -19.89 -19.19
C GLY A 186 24.78 -19.43 -17.91
N GLU A 187 24.97 -18.12 -17.70
CA GLU A 187 25.76 -17.59 -16.60
C GLU A 187 25.16 -16.35 -15.92
N LEU A 188 25.53 -16.15 -14.66
CA LEU A 188 25.22 -14.96 -13.86
C LEU A 188 26.23 -13.84 -14.16
N LYS A 189 25.76 -12.60 -14.30
CA LYS A 189 26.59 -11.43 -14.63
C LYS A 189 26.66 -10.45 -13.48
N THR A 190 27.87 -10.23 -12.93
CA THR A 190 28.13 -9.28 -11.84
C THR A 190 28.40 -7.84 -12.32
N LYS A 191 28.58 -7.61 -13.61
CA LYS A 191 28.90 -6.28 -14.16
C LYS A 191 27.83 -5.22 -13.87
N PRO A 192 26.50 -5.49 -14.01
CA PRO A 192 25.48 -4.50 -13.68
C PRO A 192 25.57 -4.02 -12.21
N THR A 193 25.77 -4.94 -11.28
CA THR A 193 26.02 -4.63 -9.85
C THR A 193 27.25 -3.74 -9.66
N GLN A 194 28.37 -4.10 -10.29
CA GLN A 194 29.61 -3.32 -10.19
C GLN A 194 29.43 -1.88 -10.72
N HIS A 195 28.70 -1.70 -11.83
CA HIS A 195 28.41 -0.39 -12.39
C HIS A 195 27.47 0.42 -11.47
N SER A 196 26.42 -0.19 -10.95
CA SER A 196 25.50 0.45 -10.01
C SER A 196 26.20 0.95 -8.75
N VAL A 197 27.09 0.13 -8.18
CA VAL A 197 27.87 0.54 -7.00
C VAL A 197 28.86 1.66 -7.34
N LYS A 198 29.51 1.61 -8.50
CA LYS A 198 30.40 2.69 -8.97
C LYS A 198 29.64 4.00 -9.16
N GLU A 199 28.42 3.94 -9.68
CA GLU A 199 27.58 5.12 -9.83
C GLU A 199 27.24 5.71 -8.46
N LEU A 200 26.85 4.89 -7.47
CA LEU A 200 26.62 5.34 -6.10
C LEU A 200 27.89 5.96 -5.47
N GLN A 201 29.04 5.35 -5.69
CA GLN A 201 30.34 5.88 -5.24
C GLN A 201 30.70 7.21 -5.91
N SER A 202 30.32 7.41 -7.19
CA SER A 202 30.54 8.68 -7.90
C SER A 202 29.74 9.84 -7.26
N GLN A 203 28.61 9.53 -6.62
CA GLN A 203 27.84 10.46 -5.79
C GLN A 203 28.42 10.63 -4.36
N GLY A 204 29.57 10.03 -4.07
CA GLY A 204 30.24 10.11 -2.76
C GLY A 204 29.65 9.22 -1.67
N ILE A 205 28.87 8.20 -2.03
CA ILE A 205 28.26 7.26 -1.07
C ILE A 205 28.89 5.87 -1.26
N GLN A 206 29.64 5.41 -0.26
CA GLN A 206 30.05 4.01 -0.17
C GLN A 206 28.91 3.19 0.44
N PRO A 207 28.40 2.15 -0.22
CA PRO A 207 27.43 1.25 0.41
C PRO A 207 28.09 0.46 1.54
N ASP A 208 27.38 0.34 2.66
CA ASP A 208 27.83 -0.47 3.82
C ASP A 208 27.38 -1.91 3.67
N ILE A 209 26.22 -2.11 3.03
CA ILE A 209 25.58 -3.42 2.82
C ILE A 209 25.06 -3.48 1.38
N LEU A 210 25.24 -4.63 0.74
CA LEU A 210 24.69 -4.93 -0.58
C LEU A 210 23.61 -6.00 -0.48
N VAL A 211 22.46 -5.75 -1.12
CA VAL A 211 21.42 -6.75 -1.34
C VAL A 211 21.38 -7.07 -2.84
N LEU A 212 21.72 -8.30 -3.20
CA LEU A 212 21.84 -8.76 -4.57
C LEU A 212 20.57 -9.45 -5.02
N ARG A 213 19.72 -8.77 -5.77
CA ARG A 213 18.55 -9.37 -6.41
C ARG A 213 19.01 -10.34 -7.49
N THR A 214 18.43 -11.53 -7.53
CA THR A 214 18.81 -12.59 -8.47
C THR A 214 17.68 -13.58 -8.70
N GLU A 215 17.60 -14.14 -9.91
CA GLU A 215 16.67 -15.23 -10.24
C GLU A 215 17.20 -16.62 -9.79
N LYS A 216 18.49 -16.71 -9.49
CA LYS A 216 19.16 -17.97 -9.13
C LYS A 216 20.08 -17.77 -7.94
N HIS A 217 20.28 -18.86 -7.21
CA HIS A 217 21.25 -18.89 -6.11
C HIS A 217 22.65 -18.44 -6.57
N LEU A 218 23.29 -17.60 -5.76
CA LEU A 218 24.65 -17.10 -5.98
C LEU A 218 25.65 -17.93 -5.20
N ASP A 219 26.61 -18.47 -5.92
CA ASP A 219 27.74 -19.17 -5.29
C ASP A 219 28.60 -18.21 -4.45
N GLU A 220 29.26 -18.73 -3.43
CA GLU A 220 30.16 -17.97 -2.56
C GLU A 220 31.26 -17.22 -3.35
N SER A 221 31.73 -17.82 -4.46
CA SER A 221 32.72 -17.20 -5.36
C SER A 221 32.22 -15.91 -6.00
N ILE A 222 30.93 -15.88 -6.40
CA ILE A 222 30.26 -14.68 -6.96
C ILE A 222 30.11 -13.63 -5.87
N MET A 223 29.68 -14.02 -4.67
CA MET A 223 29.53 -13.13 -3.51
C MET A 223 30.89 -12.49 -3.14
N LYS A 224 31.94 -13.27 -3.04
CA LYS A 224 33.32 -12.77 -2.78
C LYS A 224 33.81 -11.83 -3.86
N LYS A 225 33.54 -12.15 -5.13
CA LYS A 225 33.88 -11.28 -6.26
C LYS A 225 33.18 -9.93 -6.16
N VAL A 226 31.88 -9.92 -5.88
CA VAL A 226 31.09 -8.68 -5.72
C VAL A 226 31.59 -7.87 -4.52
N ALA A 227 31.78 -8.52 -3.37
CA ALA A 227 32.33 -7.91 -2.17
C ALA A 227 33.65 -7.16 -2.45
N SER A 228 34.60 -7.84 -3.10
CA SER A 228 35.91 -7.28 -3.47
C SER A 228 35.79 -6.11 -4.44
N PHE A 229 34.99 -6.21 -5.50
CA PHE A 229 34.85 -5.12 -6.50
C PHE A 229 34.12 -3.89 -5.94
N CYS A 230 33.24 -4.09 -4.96
CA CYS A 230 32.40 -3.03 -4.40
C CYS A 230 32.96 -2.45 -3.08
N ASN A 231 34.07 -2.96 -2.57
CA ASN A 231 34.66 -2.60 -1.29
C ASN A 231 33.67 -2.74 -0.12
N VAL A 232 32.97 -3.89 -0.06
CA VAL A 232 32.03 -4.23 0.98
C VAL A 232 32.49 -5.53 1.64
N ASP A 233 32.40 -5.64 2.96
CA ASP A 233 32.72 -6.86 3.69
C ASP A 233 31.82 -8.00 3.22
N ILE A 234 32.38 -9.21 3.09
CA ILE A 234 31.63 -10.38 2.55
C ILE A 234 30.37 -10.69 3.38
N ASP A 235 30.41 -10.51 4.68
CA ASP A 235 29.28 -10.71 5.59
C ASP A 235 28.25 -9.55 5.59
N CYS A 236 28.48 -8.55 4.74
CA CYS A 236 27.55 -7.47 4.42
C CYS A 236 27.00 -7.56 2.98
N VAL A 237 27.23 -8.69 2.30
CA VAL A 237 26.67 -8.99 0.98
C VAL A 237 25.66 -10.11 1.14
N VAL A 238 24.38 -9.81 0.91
CA VAL A 238 23.28 -10.77 1.00
C VAL A 238 22.57 -10.91 -0.33
N GLN A 239 22.04 -12.11 -0.62
CA GLN A 239 21.28 -12.34 -1.84
C GLN A 239 19.79 -12.33 -1.57
N SER A 240 19.03 -11.74 -2.47
CA SER A 240 17.57 -11.74 -2.49
C SER A 240 17.10 -12.49 -3.72
N GLU A 241 16.92 -13.80 -3.58
CA GLU A 241 16.41 -14.66 -4.63
C GLU A 241 14.92 -14.42 -4.88
N ASP A 242 14.43 -14.83 -6.06
CA ASP A 242 13.01 -14.90 -6.33
C ASP A 242 12.35 -15.94 -5.43
N LEU A 243 11.40 -15.50 -4.61
CA LEU A 243 10.68 -16.35 -3.67
C LEU A 243 9.21 -16.49 -4.09
N PRO A 244 8.55 -17.61 -3.73
CA PRO A 244 7.14 -17.83 -4.04
C PRO A 244 6.21 -16.76 -3.46
N SER A 245 6.64 -16.08 -2.39
CA SER A 245 5.89 -15.02 -1.73
C SER A 245 6.82 -13.93 -1.18
N ILE A 246 6.41 -12.67 -1.31
CA ILE A 246 7.10 -11.53 -0.70
C ILE A 246 7.21 -11.67 0.82
N TYR A 247 6.30 -12.42 1.44
CA TYR A 247 6.30 -12.66 2.89
C TYR A 247 7.39 -13.63 3.35
N GLU A 248 8.04 -14.35 2.46
CA GLU A 248 9.22 -15.18 2.77
C GLU A 248 10.50 -14.35 2.88
N VAL A 249 10.52 -13.14 2.28
CA VAL A 249 11.71 -12.29 2.25
C VAL A 249 12.28 -11.95 3.64
N PRO A 250 11.49 -11.58 4.66
CA PRO A 250 12.05 -11.30 5.99
C PRO A 250 12.80 -12.49 6.59
N VAL A 251 12.26 -13.71 6.44
CA VAL A 251 12.90 -14.93 6.94
C VAL A 251 14.17 -15.24 6.15
N ASN A 252 14.13 -15.07 4.82
CA ASN A 252 15.32 -15.26 3.98
C ASN A 252 16.43 -14.27 4.35
N MET A 253 16.11 -12.99 4.52
CA MET A 253 17.06 -11.95 4.93
C MET A 253 17.63 -12.20 6.34
N GLN A 254 16.81 -12.69 7.27
CA GLN A 254 17.27 -13.09 8.60
C GLN A 254 18.28 -14.23 8.54
N ASN A 255 17.98 -15.26 7.75
CA ASN A 255 18.86 -16.43 7.60
C ASN A 255 20.24 -16.04 7.01
N GLN A 256 20.29 -14.96 6.24
CA GLN A 256 21.55 -14.42 5.69
C GLN A 256 22.18 -13.35 6.59
N GLY A 257 21.59 -13.02 7.73
CA GLY A 257 22.15 -12.12 8.73
C GLY A 257 22.08 -10.63 8.38
N LEU A 258 21.11 -10.20 7.54
CA LEU A 258 20.96 -8.79 7.14
C LEU A 258 20.81 -7.86 8.35
N ASP A 259 19.97 -8.21 9.30
CA ASP A 259 19.76 -7.45 10.54
C ASP A 259 21.02 -7.39 11.41
N SER A 260 21.75 -8.48 11.52
CA SER A 260 23.04 -8.56 12.24
C SER A 260 24.12 -7.70 11.56
N ALA A 261 24.16 -7.69 10.22
CA ALA A 261 25.07 -6.83 9.46
C ALA A 261 24.76 -5.33 9.69
N ILE A 262 23.48 -4.95 9.70
CA ILE A 262 23.04 -3.58 10.02
C ILE A 262 23.49 -3.16 11.42
N LEU A 263 23.20 -3.97 12.43
CA LEU A 263 23.58 -3.67 13.82
C LEU A 263 25.10 -3.56 13.99
N ARG A 264 25.86 -4.45 13.33
CA ARG A 264 27.33 -4.41 13.36
C ARG A 264 27.86 -3.10 12.76
N LYS A 265 27.37 -2.69 11.60
CA LYS A 265 27.79 -1.43 10.96
C LYS A 265 27.43 -0.19 11.77
N LEU A 266 26.38 -0.27 12.59
CA LEU A 266 25.97 0.79 13.52
C LEU A 266 26.64 0.67 14.92
N ASN A 267 27.56 -0.29 15.12
CA ASN A 267 28.21 -0.60 16.39
C ASN A 267 27.20 -0.86 17.53
N MET A 268 26.11 -1.54 17.22
CA MET A 268 25.09 -1.95 18.18
C MET A 268 25.25 -3.42 18.57
N PRO A 269 24.80 -3.81 19.77
CA PRO A 269 24.83 -5.22 20.19
C PRO A 269 23.96 -6.08 19.24
N ILE A 270 24.51 -7.20 18.77
CA ILE A 270 23.79 -8.11 17.87
C ILE A 270 22.80 -8.99 18.66
N GLY A 271 23.21 -9.45 19.87
CA GLY A 271 22.37 -10.32 20.67
C GLY A 271 22.03 -11.66 20.01
N GLU A 272 21.01 -12.33 20.54
CA GLU A 272 20.48 -13.55 19.95
C GLU A 272 19.62 -13.23 18.71
N THR A 273 19.57 -14.20 17.78
CA THR A 273 18.67 -14.08 16.62
C THR A 273 17.22 -14.17 17.08
N PRO A 274 16.38 -13.15 16.81
CA PRO A 274 15.02 -13.14 17.30
C PRO A 274 14.15 -14.20 16.63
N SER A 275 13.20 -14.74 17.37
CA SER A 275 12.18 -15.60 16.80
C SER A 275 11.20 -14.78 15.98
N LEU A 276 10.95 -15.18 14.73
CA LEU A 276 9.84 -14.68 13.91
C LEU A 276 8.60 -15.59 14.03
N GLY A 277 8.34 -16.14 15.22
CA GLY A 277 7.32 -17.17 15.46
C GLY A 277 5.96 -16.90 14.79
N PRO A 278 5.26 -15.79 15.10
CA PRO A 278 3.97 -15.50 14.47
C PRO A 278 4.06 -15.37 12.93
N TRP A 279 5.16 -14.80 12.42
CA TRP A 279 5.39 -14.67 10.98
C TRP A 279 5.62 -16.03 10.30
N ARG A 280 6.42 -16.90 10.93
CA ARG A 280 6.66 -18.27 10.45
C ARG A 280 5.37 -19.10 10.48
N SER A 281 4.56 -18.96 11.52
CA SER A 281 3.24 -19.62 11.59
C SER A 281 2.31 -19.17 10.45
N PHE A 282 2.31 -17.89 10.09
CA PHE A 282 1.58 -17.39 8.92
C PHE A 282 2.08 -18.06 7.62
N LEU A 283 3.40 -18.14 7.43
CA LEU A 283 3.99 -18.80 6.26
C LEU A 283 3.67 -20.29 6.21
N GLU A 284 3.71 -20.99 7.34
CA GLU A 284 3.34 -22.41 7.44
C GLU A 284 1.89 -22.63 7.05
N ARG A 285 0.94 -21.81 7.56
CA ARG A 285 -0.48 -21.87 7.16
C ARG A 285 -0.63 -21.66 5.65
N ARG A 286 0.02 -20.62 5.13
CA ARG A 286 -0.02 -20.29 3.71
C ARG A 286 0.48 -21.45 2.83
N ASN A 287 1.61 -22.07 3.20
CA ASN A 287 2.23 -23.15 2.44
C ASN A 287 1.46 -24.48 2.56
N ASN A 288 0.75 -24.67 3.66
CA ASN A 288 -0.07 -25.87 3.91
C ASN A 288 -1.49 -25.77 3.34
N ALA A 289 -1.96 -24.59 2.95
CA ALA A 289 -3.29 -24.41 2.36
C ALA A 289 -3.38 -25.12 1.01
N LYS A 290 -4.20 -26.18 0.93
CA LYS A 290 -4.38 -27.00 -0.27
C LYS A 290 -5.67 -26.68 -1.02
N GLU A 291 -6.72 -26.29 -0.27
CA GLU A 291 -8.00 -25.91 -0.85
C GLU A 291 -7.93 -24.48 -1.37
N GLU A 292 -8.65 -24.23 -2.46
CA GLU A 292 -8.69 -22.91 -3.10
C GLU A 292 -10.06 -22.26 -2.94
N VAL A 293 -10.09 -20.95 -2.79
CA VAL A 293 -11.28 -20.11 -2.90
C VAL A 293 -11.06 -19.11 -4.02
N THR A 294 -12.00 -19.00 -4.95
CA THR A 294 -11.87 -18.16 -6.14
C THR A 294 -12.68 -16.88 -5.99
N ILE A 295 -12.00 -15.74 -5.97
CA ILE A 295 -12.62 -14.42 -5.80
C ILE A 295 -12.47 -13.61 -7.09
N GLY A 296 -13.59 -13.07 -7.59
CA GLY A 296 -13.63 -12.14 -8.70
C GLY A 296 -13.34 -10.72 -8.26
N LEU A 297 -12.42 -10.04 -8.94
CA LEU A 297 -12.16 -8.62 -8.79
C LEU A 297 -12.81 -7.88 -9.97
N VAL A 298 -13.99 -7.32 -9.77
CA VAL A 298 -14.70 -6.55 -10.80
C VAL A 298 -14.18 -5.12 -10.79
N GLY A 299 -13.34 -4.79 -11.75
CA GLY A 299 -12.62 -3.52 -11.82
C GLY A 299 -12.33 -3.07 -13.25
N LYS A 300 -11.69 -1.92 -13.39
CA LYS A 300 -11.32 -1.35 -14.69
C LYS A 300 -9.81 -1.27 -14.95
N TYR A 301 -8.99 -1.66 -13.97
CA TYR A 301 -7.53 -1.63 -14.08
C TYR A 301 -6.99 -3.06 -14.00
N ASP A 302 -6.62 -3.64 -15.14
CA ASP A 302 -6.03 -4.99 -15.22
C ASP A 302 -4.51 -4.93 -14.96
N LEU A 303 -4.13 -4.45 -13.80
CA LEU A 303 -2.77 -4.44 -13.28
C LEU A 303 -2.75 -4.93 -11.84
N GLN A 304 -1.75 -5.73 -11.50
CA GLN A 304 -1.61 -6.26 -10.14
C GLN A 304 -1.49 -5.16 -9.10
N ASP A 305 -0.75 -4.10 -9.42
CA ASP A 305 -0.45 -3.02 -8.51
C ASP A 305 -1.58 -1.98 -8.40
N ALA A 306 -2.57 -1.98 -9.31
CA ALA A 306 -3.72 -1.06 -9.24
C ALA A 306 -4.68 -1.37 -8.08
N TYR A 307 -4.71 -2.62 -7.61
CA TYR A 307 -5.51 -3.08 -6.47
C TYR A 307 -4.65 -3.87 -5.48
N LYS A 308 -3.44 -3.41 -5.25
CA LYS A 308 -2.42 -4.14 -4.48
C LYS A 308 -2.89 -4.47 -3.07
N SER A 309 -3.38 -3.49 -2.33
CA SER A 309 -3.82 -3.68 -0.95
C SER A 309 -5.03 -4.63 -0.85
N ILE A 310 -5.99 -4.56 -1.78
CA ILE A 310 -7.13 -5.49 -1.85
C ILE A 310 -6.64 -6.93 -2.10
N ARG A 311 -5.74 -7.11 -3.06
CA ARG A 311 -5.17 -8.43 -3.39
C ARG A 311 -4.43 -9.04 -2.20
N GLU A 312 -3.63 -8.25 -1.52
CA GLU A 312 -2.90 -8.70 -0.33
C GLU A 312 -3.85 -9.03 0.83
N SER A 313 -4.87 -8.19 1.07
CA SER A 313 -5.88 -8.44 2.11
C SER A 313 -6.66 -9.73 1.89
N LEU A 314 -7.07 -9.99 0.65
CA LEU A 314 -7.75 -11.24 0.28
C LEU A 314 -6.82 -12.46 0.43
N SER A 315 -5.56 -12.34 0.03
CA SER A 315 -4.56 -13.40 0.17
C SER A 315 -4.27 -13.73 1.65
N GLN A 316 -4.13 -12.70 2.49
CA GLN A 316 -3.96 -12.83 3.93
C GLN A 316 -5.19 -13.50 4.56
N ALA A 317 -6.38 -13.01 4.23
CA ALA A 317 -7.63 -13.57 4.73
C ALA A 317 -7.82 -15.04 4.33
N GLY A 318 -7.45 -15.42 3.10
CA GLY A 318 -7.44 -16.81 2.66
C GLY A 318 -6.50 -17.68 3.51
N THR A 319 -5.28 -17.19 3.75
CA THR A 319 -4.30 -17.88 4.59
C THR A 319 -4.84 -18.15 6.01
N TYR A 320 -5.49 -17.16 6.63
CA TYR A 320 -6.08 -17.32 7.96
C TYR A 320 -7.33 -18.20 8.00
N ASN A 321 -7.96 -18.45 6.84
CA ASN A 321 -9.03 -19.41 6.65
C ASN A 321 -8.52 -20.77 6.09
N ASP A 322 -7.21 -21.01 6.11
CA ASP A 322 -6.53 -22.22 5.64
C ASP A 322 -6.81 -22.57 4.16
N HIS A 323 -7.06 -21.54 3.35
CA HIS A 323 -7.32 -21.65 1.92
C HIS A 323 -6.36 -20.76 1.11
N LYS A 324 -6.04 -21.22 -0.09
CA LYS A 324 -5.35 -20.40 -1.09
C LYS A 324 -6.36 -19.54 -1.85
N THR A 325 -6.23 -18.23 -1.78
CA THR A 325 -7.08 -17.33 -2.57
C THR A 325 -6.60 -17.24 -4.00
N VAL A 326 -7.46 -17.63 -4.94
CA VAL A 326 -7.26 -17.46 -6.38
C VAL A 326 -8.04 -16.21 -6.81
N LEU A 327 -7.33 -15.20 -7.31
CA LEU A 327 -7.92 -13.94 -7.73
C LEU A 327 -8.08 -13.92 -9.25
N LYS A 328 -9.32 -13.73 -9.72
CA LYS A 328 -9.65 -13.54 -11.13
C LYS A 328 -10.07 -12.10 -11.38
N PHE A 329 -9.33 -11.40 -12.22
CA PHE A 329 -9.75 -10.07 -12.66
C PHE A 329 -10.87 -10.20 -13.68
N VAL A 330 -11.93 -9.40 -13.49
CA VAL A 330 -13.09 -9.31 -14.39
C VAL A 330 -13.23 -7.85 -14.82
N ASN A 331 -12.93 -7.59 -16.08
CA ASN A 331 -12.99 -6.22 -16.62
C ASN A 331 -14.42 -5.72 -16.67
N SER A 332 -14.74 -4.73 -15.84
CA SER A 332 -16.09 -4.15 -15.76
C SER A 332 -16.56 -3.47 -17.05
N GLU A 333 -15.65 -3.03 -17.92
CA GLU A 333 -16.01 -2.42 -19.21
C GLU A 333 -16.58 -3.45 -20.20
N MET A 334 -16.27 -4.73 -19.99
CA MET A 334 -16.72 -5.81 -20.88
C MET A 334 -17.99 -6.51 -20.41
N ILE A 335 -18.47 -6.21 -19.17
CA ILE A 335 -19.66 -6.84 -18.60
C ILE A 335 -20.92 -6.17 -19.12
N ASN A 336 -21.90 -7.00 -19.52
CA ASN A 336 -23.27 -6.61 -19.88
C ASN A 336 -24.26 -7.71 -19.52
N ASP A 337 -25.58 -7.45 -19.65
CA ASP A 337 -26.63 -8.42 -19.29
C ASP A 337 -26.52 -9.77 -20.04
N GLY A 338 -25.97 -9.76 -21.27
CA GLY A 338 -25.83 -10.96 -22.09
C GLY A 338 -24.67 -11.87 -21.68
N ASN A 339 -23.65 -11.36 -20.97
CA ASN A 339 -22.44 -12.12 -20.66
C ASN A 339 -22.11 -12.21 -19.17
N VAL A 340 -22.81 -11.49 -18.31
CA VAL A 340 -22.48 -11.40 -16.86
C VAL A 340 -22.45 -12.76 -16.17
N ALA A 341 -23.38 -13.65 -16.50
CA ALA A 341 -23.44 -14.98 -15.92
C ALA A 341 -22.19 -15.82 -16.24
N GLU A 342 -21.70 -15.76 -17.48
CA GLU A 342 -20.47 -16.46 -17.88
C GLU A 342 -19.22 -15.77 -17.33
N SER A 343 -19.20 -14.42 -17.29
CA SER A 343 -18.08 -13.64 -16.75
C SER A 343 -17.82 -13.90 -15.25
N LEU A 344 -18.88 -14.18 -14.49
CA LEU A 344 -18.80 -14.44 -13.04
C LEU A 344 -18.88 -15.94 -12.68
N LYS A 345 -18.91 -16.80 -13.67
CA LYS A 345 -19.02 -18.26 -13.47
C LYS A 345 -17.83 -18.84 -12.69
N GLY A 346 -18.14 -19.67 -11.71
CA GLY A 346 -17.12 -20.34 -10.90
C GLY A 346 -16.40 -19.44 -9.92
N LEU A 347 -16.95 -18.28 -9.61
CA LEU A 347 -16.48 -17.42 -8.54
C LEU A 347 -17.25 -17.75 -7.24
N ASP A 348 -16.51 -17.90 -6.15
CA ASP A 348 -17.06 -18.19 -4.83
C ASP A 348 -17.53 -16.91 -4.12
N GLY A 349 -16.96 -15.77 -4.51
CA GLY A 349 -17.31 -14.42 -4.05
C GLY A 349 -16.79 -13.35 -5.03
N VAL A 350 -17.33 -12.14 -4.92
CA VAL A 350 -17.01 -11.02 -5.82
C VAL A 350 -16.68 -9.76 -5.02
N VAL A 351 -15.59 -9.11 -5.35
CA VAL A 351 -15.23 -7.75 -4.87
C VAL A 351 -15.46 -6.76 -5.99
N ILE A 352 -16.30 -5.74 -5.72
CA ILE A 352 -16.49 -4.59 -6.61
C ILE A 352 -15.46 -3.54 -6.22
N CYS A 353 -14.45 -3.41 -7.06
CA CYS A 353 -13.25 -2.63 -6.77
C CYS A 353 -13.52 -1.11 -6.76
N PRO A 354 -12.73 -0.34 -5.99
CA PRO A 354 -12.77 1.12 -6.00
C PRO A 354 -12.36 1.71 -7.35
N GLY A 355 -12.44 3.03 -7.47
CA GLY A 355 -12.03 3.81 -8.64
C GLY A 355 -12.76 5.14 -8.74
N PHE A 356 -12.55 5.88 -9.84
CA PHE A 356 -13.15 7.17 -10.14
C PHE A 356 -13.64 7.24 -11.58
N GLY A 357 -14.62 8.12 -11.86
CA GLY A 357 -15.12 8.42 -13.20
C GLY A 357 -15.98 7.32 -13.84
N GLN A 358 -16.55 7.64 -14.99
CA GLN A 358 -17.65 6.88 -15.61
C GLN A 358 -17.28 5.52 -16.23
N ARG A 359 -16.00 5.28 -16.50
CA ARG A 359 -15.53 4.09 -17.21
C ARG A 359 -15.83 2.81 -16.42
N GLY A 360 -16.53 1.83 -17.02
CA GLY A 360 -16.84 0.53 -16.44
C GLY A 360 -17.93 0.50 -15.36
N ILE A 361 -18.68 1.59 -15.18
CA ILE A 361 -19.71 1.73 -14.13
C ILE A 361 -20.89 0.82 -14.38
N GLU A 362 -21.46 0.82 -15.60
CA GLU A 362 -22.64 0.02 -15.92
C GLU A 362 -22.35 -1.49 -15.81
N GLY A 363 -21.14 -1.91 -16.19
CA GLY A 363 -20.73 -3.30 -15.98
C GLY A 363 -20.60 -3.68 -14.50
N LYS A 364 -20.15 -2.76 -13.63
CA LYS A 364 -20.17 -3.00 -12.18
C LYS A 364 -21.60 -3.14 -11.65
N ILE A 365 -22.52 -2.26 -12.06
CA ILE A 365 -23.94 -2.30 -11.68
C ILE A 365 -24.58 -3.63 -12.14
N THR A 366 -24.31 -4.05 -13.39
CA THR A 366 -24.78 -5.33 -13.93
C THR A 366 -24.22 -6.52 -13.14
N ALA A 367 -22.93 -6.50 -12.79
CA ALA A 367 -22.33 -7.55 -11.96
C ALA A 367 -22.95 -7.60 -10.55
N ILE A 368 -23.17 -6.45 -9.91
CA ILE A 368 -23.82 -6.35 -8.60
C ILE A 368 -25.24 -6.91 -8.64
N LYS A 369 -26.03 -6.54 -9.65
CA LYS A 369 -27.40 -7.08 -9.86
C LYS A 369 -27.38 -8.60 -9.95
N HIS A 370 -26.47 -9.14 -10.76
CA HIS A 370 -26.32 -10.60 -10.89
C HIS A 370 -25.96 -11.24 -9.56
N CYS A 371 -24.99 -10.69 -8.83
CA CYS A 371 -24.58 -11.23 -7.52
C CYS A 371 -25.70 -11.16 -6.48
N ARG A 372 -26.40 -10.03 -6.37
CA ARG A 372 -27.51 -9.84 -5.43
C ARG A 372 -28.66 -10.83 -5.70
N THR A 373 -29.08 -10.96 -6.95
CA THR A 373 -30.20 -11.84 -7.32
C THR A 373 -29.89 -13.33 -7.24
N ASN A 374 -28.60 -13.70 -7.34
CA ASN A 374 -28.13 -15.09 -7.22
C ASN A 374 -27.48 -15.40 -5.85
N ASN A 375 -27.56 -14.46 -4.90
CA ASN A 375 -27.05 -14.62 -3.54
C ASN A 375 -25.55 -15.02 -3.49
N ILE A 376 -24.74 -14.42 -4.38
CA ILE A 376 -23.29 -14.58 -4.41
C ILE A 376 -22.67 -13.60 -3.41
N PRO A 377 -21.77 -14.03 -2.50
CA PRO A 377 -21.06 -13.12 -1.59
C PRO A 377 -20.42 -11.96 -2.33
N THR A 378 -20.78 -10.71 -1.95
CA THR A 378 -20.37 -9.51 -2.67
C THR A 378 -19.86 -8.43 -1.73
N PHE A 379 -18.64 -7.94 -1.99
CA PHE A 379 -18.00 -6.86 -1.23
C PHE A 379 -17.79 -5.63 -2.11
N GLY A 380 -18.46 -4.51 -1.81
CA GLY A 380 -18.26 -3.24 -2.50
C GLY A 380 -17.36 -2.30 -1.72
N ILE A 381 -16.25 -1.84 -2.32
CA ILE A 381 -15.29 -0.95 -1.65
C ILE A 381 -15.32 0.42 -2.32
N CYS A 382 -15.56 1.50 -1.56
CA CYS A 382 -15.61 2.89 -1.98
C CYS A 382 -16.57 3.09 -3.16
N LEU A 383 -16.09 3.30 -4.39
CA LEU A 383 -16.94 3.33 -5.59
C LEU A 383 -17.79 2.03 -5.73
N GLY A 384 -17.28 0.89 -5.28
CA GLY A 384 -18.02 -0.36 -5.27
C GLY A 384 -19.28 -0.29 -4.41
N MET A 385 -19.21 0.28 -3.21
CA MET A 385 -20.39 0.56 -2.39
C MET A 385 -21.36 1.51 -3.09
N GLN A 386 -20.85 2.60 -3.68
CA GLN A 386 -21.68 3.56 -4.40
C GLN A 386 -22.45 2.88 -5.56
N MET A 387 -21.80 1.95 -6.26
CA MET A 387 -22.47 1.18 -7.32
C MET A 387 -23.52 0.20 -6.77
N MET A 388 -23.31 -0.38 -5.57
CA MET A 388 -24.33 -1.17 -4.89
C MET A 388 -25.57 -0.34 -4.54
N VAL A 389 -25.36 0.88 -4.09
CA VAL A 389 -26.44 1.85 -3.79
C VAL A 389 -27.21 2.19 -5.08
N ILE A 390 -26.53 2.52 -6.17
CA ILE A 390 -27.17 2.83 -7.45
C ILE A 390 -27.93 1.62 -8.01
N GLU A 391 -27.33 0.43 -7.97
CA GLU A 391 -27.99 -0.81 -8.40
C GLU A 391 -29.30 -1.04 -7.66
N PHE A 392 -29.26 -0.90 -6.34
CA PHE A 392 -30.44 -1.09 -5.50
C PHE A 392 -31.55 -0.07 -5.82
N ALA A 393 -31.17 1.20 -6.01
CA ALA A 393 -32.11 2.24 -6.42
C ALA A 393 -32.80 1.91 -7.76
N ARG A 394 -32.04 1.49 -8.76
CA ARG A 394 -32.55 1.21 -10.09
C ARG A 394 -33.43 -0.05 -10.13
N ASN A 395 -33.02 -1.12 -9.47
CA ASN A 395 -33.63 -2.43 -9.62
C ASN A 395 -34.55 -2.85 -8.47
N VAL A 396 -34.52 -2.18 -7.31
CA VAL A 396 -35.37 -2.49 -6.16
C VAL A 396 -36.33 -1.34 -5.83
N LEU A 397 -35.82 -0.07 -5.79
CA LEU A 397 -36.66 1.10 -5.53
C LEU A 397 -37.42 1.60 -6.78
N GLY A 398 -37.00 1.17 -7.99
CA GLY A 398 -37.64 1.55 -9.25
C GLY A 398 -37.20 2.89 -9.83
N TYR A 399 -36.15 3.50 -9.31
CA TYR A 399 -35.56 4.74 -9.85
C TYR A 399 -34.59 4.45 -11.01
N ALA A 400 -35.14 4.18 -12.20
CA ALA A 400 -34.36 3.75 -13.36
C ALA A 400 -33.22 4.71 -13.75
N ASP A 401 -33.36 5.99 -13.41
CA ASP A 401 -32.43 7.08 -13.67
C ASP A 401 -31.50 7.41 -12.47
N ALA A 402 -31.58 6.64 -11.39
CA ALA A 402 -30.71 6.85 -10.22
C ALA A 402 -29.23 6.77 -10.61
N ASN A 403 -28.46 7.75 -10.12
CA ASN A 403 -27.05 7.85 -10.45
C ASN A 403 -26.25 8.59 -9.33
N SER A 404 -24.94 8.66 -9.53
CA SER A 404 -24.05 9.56 -8.82
C SER A 404 -23.93 10.87 -9.57
N ARG A 405 -23.86 12.00 -8.86
CA ARG A 405 -23.53 13.29 -9.48
C ARG A 405 -22.11 13.34 -10.06
N GLU A 406 -21.24 12.44 -9.72
CA GLU A 406 -19.95 12.27 -10.40
C GLU A 406 -20.13 11.83 -11.86
N MET A 407 -21.16 11.01 -12.11
CA MET A 407 -21.42 10.38 -13.41
C MET A 407 -22.43 11.17 -14.24
N ASP A 408 -23.44 11.73 -13.57
CA ASP A 408 -24.49 12.57 -14.16
C ASP A 408 -24.90 13.68 -13.19
N GLU A 409 -24.40 14.90 -13.43
CA GLU A 409 -24.69 16.07 -12.59
C GLU A 409 -26.20 16.43 -12.54
N LYS A 410 -26.96 16.00 -13.57
CA LYS A 410 -28.37 16.35 -13.73
C LYS A 410 -29.33 15.24 -13.33
N THR A 411 -28.83 14.11 -12.83
CA THR A 411 -29.71 13.02 -12.41
C THR A 411 -30.78 13.49 -11.42
N PRO A 412 -32.05 13.20 -11.64
CA PRO A 412 -33.12 13.57 -10.71
C PRO A 412 -33.08 12.75 -9.40
N HIS A 413 -32.52 11.51 -9.45
CA HIS A 413 -32.34 10.65 -8.29
C HIS A 413 -30.84 10.48 -7.99
N ASN A 414 -30.25 11.53 -7.43
CA ASN A 414 -28.84 11.55 -7.02
C ASN A 414 -28.65 10.79 -5.69
N VAL A 415 -28.76 9.49 -5.74
CA VAL A 415 -28.57 8.60 -4.58
C VAL A 415 -27.13 8.59 -4.04
N ILE A 416 -26.19 9.00 -4.87
CA ILE A 416 -24.82 9.37 -4.52
C ILE A 416 -24.62 10.84 -4.89
N ASP A 417 -24.21 11.64 -3.91
CA ASP A 417 -24.05 13.09 -4.06
C ASP A 417 -22.66 13.57 -3.64
N ILE A 418 -22.31 14.77 -4.06
CA ILE A 418 -21.09 15.42 -3.63
C ILE A 418 -21.25 15.90 -2.17
N MET A 419 -20.21 15.73 -1.36
CA MET A 419 -20.17 16.29 -0.01
C MET A 419 -20.30 17.82 -0.04
N GLU A 420 -21.04 18.41 0.93
CA GLU A 420 -21.23 19.87 1.00
C GLU A 420 -19.89 20.63 1.00
N GLU A 421 -18.89 20.12 1.73
CA GLU A 421 -17.54 20.68 1.84
C GLU A 421 -16.73 20.61 0.54
N GLN A 422 -17.19 19.83 -0.44
CA GLN A 422 -16.50 19.58 -1.73
C GLN A 422 -17.06 20.43 -2.88
N LYS A 423 -18.15 21.19 -2.65
CA LYS A 423 -18.87 21.91 -3.73
C LYS A 423 -18.07 23.04 -4.37
N ASP A 424 -17.21 23.72 -3.61
CA ASP A 424 -16.47 24.91 -4.04
C ASP A 424 -14.98 24.64 -4.32
N ILE A 425 -14.59 23.37 -4.45
CA ILE A 425 -13.18 23.00 -4.64
C ILE A 425 -12.78 23.13 -6.13
N THR A 426 -11.75 23.95 -6.39
CA THR A 426 -11.15 24.14 -7.72
C THR A 426 -9.90 23.30 -7.96
N MET A 427 -9.18 22.92 -6.88
CA MET A 427 -8.00 22.04 -6.95
C MET A 427 -8.38 20.59 -6.66
N MET A 428 -7.99 19.65 -7.52
CA MET A 428 -8.40 18.25 -7.40
C MET A 428 -7.52 17.41 -6.46
N GLY A 429 -6.22 17.68 -6.38
CA GLY A 429 -5.29 16.92 -5.55
C GLY A 429 -5.40 17.27 -4.07
N GLY A 430 -5.39 16.25 -3.18
CA GLY A 430 -5.37 16.42 -1.74
C GLY A 430 -6.60 17.07 -1.10
N THR A 431 -7.74 17.10 -1.81
CA THR A 431 -8.96 17.81 -1.37
C THR A 431 -10.15 16.90 -1.12
N MET A 432 -10.01 15.59 -1.34
CA MET A 432 -11.03 14.59 -0.99
C MET A 432 -11.13 14.41 0.55
N ARG A 433 -12.13 13.66 0.98
CA ARG A 433 -12.17 13.12 2.34
C ARG A 433 -11.10 12.03 2.45
N LEU A 434 -9.99 12.38 3.12
CA LEU A 434 -8.76 11.59 3.16
C LEU A 434 -8.35 11.28 4.60
N GLY A 435 -7.92 10.04 4.85
CA GLY A 435 -7.43 9.59 6.14
C GLY A 435 -8.46 8.87 6.98
N ALA A 436 -8.14 8.68 8.24
CA ALA A 436 -8.97 7.93 9.18
C ALA A 436 -10.12 8.76 9.73
N PHE A 437 -11.34 8.21 9.68
CA PHE A 437 -12.54 8.78 10.25
C PHE A 437 -13.29 7.76 11.10
N ASP A 438 -13.96 8.25 12.12
CA ASP A 438 -14.75 7.45 13.03
C ASP A 438 -16.05 6.97 12.39
N CYS A 439 -16.45 5.74 12.69
CA CYS A 439 -17.71 5.16 12.25
C CYS A 439 -18.37 4.40 13.41
N MET A 440 -19.62 4.71 13.68
CA MET A 440 -20.46 4.01 14.65
C MET A 440 -21.25 2.91 13.96
N LEU A 441 -21.15 1.69 14.47
CA LEU A 441 -21.82 0.52 13.94
C LEU A 441 -23.18 0.29 14.64
N ARG A 442 -24.18 -0.05 13.82
CA ARG A 442 -25.54 -0.33 14.27
C ARG A 442 -25.63 -1.66 15.01
N GLN A 443 -26.22 -1.66 16.20
CA GLN A 443 -26.53 -2.88 16.96
C GLN A 443 -27.41 -3.85 16.16
N GLY A 444 -27.08 -5.14 16.21
CA GLY A 444 -27.79 -6.20 15.49
C GLY A 444 -27.45 -6.29 13.99
N SER A 445 -26.50 -5.49 13.50
CA SER A 445 -25.97 -5.65 12.14
C SER A 445 -24.94 -6.78 12.07
N ARG A 446 -24.75 -7.38 10.90
CA ARG A 446 -23.68 -8.35 10.67
C ARG A 446 -22.31 -7.73 10.89
N VAL A 447 -22.17 -6.47 10.50
CA VAL A 447 -20.88 -5.75 10.58
C VAL A 447 -20.40 -5.64 12.03
N ILE A 448 -21.28 -5.35 13.00
CA ILE A 448 -20.88 -5.29 14.42
C ILE A 448 -20.41 -6.66 14.94
N ASP A 449 -21.03 -7.74 14.47
CA ASP A 449 -20.60 -9.11 14.81
C ASP A 449 -19.23 -9.47 14.23
N ILE A 450 -18.88 -8.88 13.07
CA ILE A 450 -17.57 -9.04 12.41
C ILE A 450 -16.49 -8.25 13.16
N TYR A 451 -16.72 -6.98 13.44
CA TYR A 451 -15.75 -6.13 14.14
C TYR A 451 -15.68 -6.37 15.65
N LYS A 452 -16.78 -6.85 16.26
CA LYS A 452 -16.94 -7.06 17.72
C LYS A 452 -16.71 -5.79 18.55
N GLN A 453 -17.02 -4.65 17.99
CA GLN A 453 -16.96 -3.33 18.62
C GLN A 453 -17.94 -2.39 17.94
N GLU A 454 -18.43 -1.39 18.67
CA GLU A 454 -19.43 -0.43 18.17
C GLU A 454 -18.78 0.76 17.45
N HIS A 455 -17.59 1.14 17.87
CA HIS A 455 -16.85 2.26 17.34
C HIS A 455 -15.60 1.77 16.62
N ILE A 456 -15.50 2.10 15.32
CA ILE A 456 -14.36 1.78 14.47
C ILE A 456 -13.80 3.06 13.87
N GLN A 457 -12.56 2.97 13.41
CA GLN A 457 -11.91 4.05 12.67
C GLN A 457 -11.31 3.46 11.39
N GLU A 458 -11.70 4.03 10.23
CA GLU A 458 -11.32 3.51 8.91
C GLU A 458 -10.83 4.61 7.99
N ARG A 459 -9.99 4.28 6.98
CA ARG A 459 -9.40 5.26 6.07
C ARG A 459 -10.26 5.46 4.84
N HIS A 460 -10.42 6.72 4.48
CA HIS A 460 -11.23 7.18 3.35
C HIS A 460 -10.38 7.79 2.24
N ARG A 461 -10.90 7.70 1.01
CA ARG A 461 -10.39 8.36 -0.19
C ARG A 461 -11.52 8.57 -1.19
N HIS A 462 -12.40 9.53 -0.93
CA HIS A 462 -13.55 9.81 -1.80
C HIS A 462 -14.03 11.25 -1.70
N ARG A 463 -14.83 11.67 -2.70
CA ARG A 463 -15.46 12.99 -2.78
C ARG A 463 -16.97 12.90 -2.77
N TYR A 464 -17.51 11.80 -3.26
CA TYR A 464 -18.94 11.52 -3.36
C TYR A 464 -19.32 10.43 -2.36
N GLU A 465 -20.56 10.48 -1.90
CA GLU A 465 -21.05 9.59 -0.87
C GLU A 465 -22.55 9.39 -0.93
N PHE A 466 -23.08 8.45 -0.12
CA PHE A 466 -24.48 8.15 -0.02
C PHE A 466 -25.29 9.40 0.36
N ASN A 467 -26.37 9.69 -0.39
CA ASN A 467 -27.27 10.80 -0.10
C ASN A 467 -28.27 10.41 1.00
N ASN A 468 -28.09 10.96 2.19
CA ASN A 468 -28.87 10.65 3.40
C ASN A 468 -30.39 10.85 3.25
N ARG A 469 -30.85 11.61 2.26
CA ARG A 469 -32.29 11.79 1.98
C ARG A 469 -32.99 10.49 1.65
N TYR A 470 -32.28 9.49 1.16
CA TYR A 470 -32.84 8.20 0.73
C TYR A 470 -32.76 7.11 1.79
N ILE A 471 -32.09 7.31 2.93
CA ILE A 471 -31.87 6.27 3.97
C ILE A 471 -33.15 5.52 4.31
N THR A 472 -34.22 6.22 4.69
CA THR A 472 -35.49 5.63 5.11
C THR A 472 -36.08 4.72 4.03
N GLU A 473 -35.91 5.08 2.79
CA GLU A 473 -36.43 4.32 1.65
C GLU A 473 -35.61 3.05 1.40
N TYR A 474 -34.30 3.15 1.43
CA TYR A 474 -33.41 1.97 1.32
C TYR A 474 -33.67 0.95 2.43
N GLU A 475 -33.77 1.43 3.70
CA GLU A 475 -34.01 0.57 4.85
C GLU A 475 -35.37 -0.14 4.78
N ARG A 476 -36.41 0.57 4.32
CA ARG A 476 -37.75 -0.01 4.14
C ARG A 476 -37.75 -1.15 3.12
N HIS A 477 -36.89 -1.10 2.10
CA HIS A 477 -36.80 -2.09 1.05
C HIS A 477 -35.70 -3.15 1.26
N GLY A 478 -34.97 -3.10 2.40
CA GLY A 478 -34.09 -4.16 2.84
C GLY A 478 -32.59 -3.91 2.75
N MET A 479 -32.14 -2.78 2.19
CA MET A 479 -30.74 -2.37 2.34
C MET A 479 -30.62 -1.49 3.58
N GLN A 480 -29.81 -1.91 4.54
CA GLN A 480 -29.61 -1.23 5.82
C GLN A 480 -28.35 -0.37 5.81
N CYS A 481 -28.45 0.85 6.35
CA CYS A 481 -27.32 1.74 6.61
C CYS A 481 -26.79 1.46 8.02
N VAL A 482 -25.74 0.63 8.12
CA VAL A 482 -25.30 0.04 9.39
C VAL A 482 -24.03 0.63 9.97
N GLY A 483 -23.34 1.47 9.24
CA GLY A 483 -22.21 2.25 9.72
C GLY A 483 -22.42 3.72 9.39
N ARG A 484 -22.22 4.61 10.37
CA ARG A 484 -22.39 6.05 10.19
C ARG A 484 -21.29 6.83 10.90
N ASN A 485 -20.82 7.89 10.26
CA ASN A 485 -19.90 8.82 10.92
C ASN A 485 -20.64 9.60 12.00
N PRO A 486 -20.13 9.65 13.26
CA PRO A 486 -20.85 10.27 14.37
C PRO A 486 -20.94 11.81 14.29
N GLU A 487 -20.05 12.47 13.55
CA GLU A 487 -20.00 13.94 13.44
C GLU A 487 -20.84 14.45 12.26
N SER A 488 -20.65 13.84 11.09
CA SER A 488 -21.29 14.29 9.83
C SER A 488 -22.55 13.50 9.48
N ASP A 489 -22.86 12.43 10.21
CA ASP A 489 -23.99 11.53 9.97
C ASP A 489 -23.96 10.84 8.59
N LEU A 490 -22.80 10.79 7.93
CA LEU A 490 -22.62 10.17 6.64
C LEU A 490 -22.69 8.64 6.72
N VAL A 491 -23.30 8.02 5.72
CA VAL A 491 -23.38 6.55 5.62
C VAL A 491 -22.05 6.00 5.16
N GLU A 492 -21.43 5.18 6.00
CA GLU A 492 -20.12 4.57 5.78
C GLU A 492 -20.22 3.11 5.35
N ILE A 493 -21.29 2.41 5.77
CA ILE A 493 -21.49 0.99 5.48
C ILE A 493 -22.96 0.74 5.15
N VAL A 494 -23.20 -0.01 4.07
CA VAL A 494 -24.49 -0.59 3.73
C VAL A 494 -24.43 -2.11 3.75
N GLU A 495 -25.53 -2.77 4.16
CA GLU A 495 -25.67 -4.23 4.09
C GLU A 495 -27.07 -4.66 3.70
N ILE A 496 -27.19 -5.86 3.12
CA ILE A 496 -28.48 -6.55 2.93
C ILE A 496 -28.49 -7.82 3.80
N PRO A 497 -29.11 -7.78 4.98
CA PRO A 497 -29.01 -8.88 5.98
C PRO A 497 -29.53 -10.23 5.49
N GLY A 498 -30.46 -10.25 4.54
CA GLY A 498 -31.05 -11.47 3.99
C GLY A 498 -30.15 -12.26 3.03
N LEU A 499 -29.03 -11.69 2.61
CA LEU A 499 -28.08 -12.34 1.70
C LEU A 499 -26.92 -13.00 2.45
N LYS A 500 -26.27 -13.99 1.80
CA LYS A 500 -25.12 -14.72 2.38
C LYS A 500 -24.03 -13.75 2.85
N TRP A 501 -23.67 -12.77 2.02
CA TRP A 501 -22.77 -11.70 2.36
C TRP A 501 -22.92 -10.58 1.31
N PHE A 502 -23.47 -9.43 1.69
CA PHE A 502 -23.63 -8.30 0.78
C PHE A 502 -23.39 -7.01 1.56
N ILE A 503 -22.15 -6.57 1.57
CA ILE A 503 -21.69 -5.41 2.35
C ILE A 503 -20.93 -4.46 1.44
N GLY A 504 -21.24 -3.17 1.54
CA GLY A 504 -20.51 -2.09 0.91
C GLY A 504 -19.92 -1.15 1.95
N THR A 505 -18.65 -0.76 1.78
CA THR A 505 -17.95 0.21 2.63
C THR A 505 -17.54 1.43 1.81
N GLN A 506 -17.79 2.65 2.33
CA GLN A 506 -17.32 3.87 1.70
C GLN A 506 -15.81 4.08 1.90
N PHE A 507 -15.29 3.58 3.01
CA PHE A 507 -13.88 3.55 3.35
C PHE A 507 -13.15 2.38 2.67
N HIS A 508 -11.83 2.36 2.84
CA HIS A 508 -10.91 1.37 2.28
C HIS A 508 -10.33 0.46 3.38
N PRO A 509 -11.01 -0.64 3.74
CA PRO A 509 -10.57 -1.55 4.80
C PRO A 509 -9.24 -2.25 4.47
N GLU A 510 -8.89 -2.33 3.19
CA GLU A 510 -7.63 -2.90 2.72
C GLU A 510 -6.39 -2.18 3.25
N TYR A 511 -6.50 -0.89 3.60
CA TYR A 511 -5.37 -0.13 4.14
C TYR A 511 -5.01 -0.50 5.58
N GLN A 512 -5.90 -1.18 6.30
CA GLN A 512 -5.64 -1.59 7.68
C GLN A 512 -5.33 -3.09 7.82
N SER A 513 -5.35 -3.86 6.72
CA SER A 513 -5.01 -5.28 6.73
C SER A 513 -3.50 -5.48 6.78
N THR A 514 -3.02 -6.24 7.76
CA THR A 514 -1.61 -6.59 7.90
C THR A 514 -1.40 -8.10 7.89
N VAL A 515 -0.16 -8.55 7.74
CA VAL A 515 0.18 -9.98 7.71
C VAL A 515 -0.23 -10.69 9.01
N LEU A 516 -0.03 -10.05 10.16
CA LEU A 516 -0.34 -10.64 11.47
C LEU A 516 -1.75 -10.30 11.98
N HIS A 517 -2.39 -9.28 11.41
CA HIS A 517 -3.72 -8.83 11.79
C HIS A 517 -4.52 -8.51 10.52
N PRO A 518 -5.01 -9.53 9.79
CA PRO A 518 -5.86 -9.31 8.62
C PRO A 518 -7.15 -8.61 9.03
N HIS A 519 -7.63 -7.73 8.17
CA HIS A 519 -8.83 -6.97 8.45
C HIS A 519 -10.08 -7.87 8.58
N PRO A 520 -10.95 -7.68 9.59
CA PRO A 520 -12.05 -8.59 9.90
C PRO A 520 -13.09 -8.75 8.78
N LEU A 521 -13.36 -7.69 8.00
CA LEU A 521 -14.28 -7.79 6.86
C LEU A 521 -13.76 -8.75 5.79
N PHE A 522 -12.45 -8.71 5.47
CA PHE A 522 -11.87 -9.66 4.51
C PHE A 522 -11.88 -11.10 5.05
N LEU A 523 -11.62 -11.28 6.35
CA LEU A 523 -11.67 -12.60 6.98
C LEU A 523 -13.06 -13.23 6.88
N ASP A 524 -14.12 -12.50 7.25
CA ASP A 524 -15.49 -13.00 7.21
C ASP A 524 -16.01 -13.16 5.78
N PHE A 525 -15.63 -12.25 4.87
CA PHE A 525 -15.96 -12.37 3.44
C PHE A 525 -15.40 -13.67 2.84
N ILE A 526 -14.10 -13.94 3.03
CA ILE A 526 -13.47 -15.18 2.55
C ILE A 526 -14.08 -16.42 3.20
N LYS A 527 -14.34 -16.39 4.51
CA LYS A 527 -15.01 -17.48 5.22
C LYS A 527 -16.38 -17.78 4.60
N THR A 528 -17.14 -16.75 4.25
CA THR A 528 -18.45 -16.91 3.61
C THR A 528 -18.33 -17.41 2.17
N ALA A 529 -17.34 -16.92 1.41
CA ALA A 529 -17.07 -17.39 0.05
C ALA A 529 -16.71 -18.90 0.03
N ILE A 530 -15.91 -19.36 0.99
CA ILE A 530 -15.59 -20.79 1.16
C ILE A 530 -16.87 -21.61 1.45
N ALA A 531 -17.73 -21.12 2.33
CA ALA A 531 -19.01 -21.78 2.62
C ALA A 531 -19.94 -21.80 1.39
N ASN A 532 -19.92 -20.73 0.57
CA ASN A 532 -20.69 -20.65 -0.67
C ASN A 532 -20.25 -21.69 -1.71
N LYS A 533 -18.94 -21.96 -1.83
CA LYS A 533 -18.39 -22.98 -2.73
C LYS A 533 -18.88 -24.38 -2.39
N ARG A 534 -19.10 -24.66 -1.10
CA ARG A 534 -19.55 -25.98 -0.60
C ARG A 534 -21.06 -26.18 -0.68
N SER A 535 -21.82 -25.11 -0.93
CA SER A 535 -23.30 -25.16 -1.08
C SER A 535 -23.71 -25.25 -2.55
#